data_8db04e963c4d572bb22bf3470bd9ebfd
#
_entry.id   8db04e963c4d572bb22bf3470bd9ebfd
#
_cell.length_a   1.000
_cell.length_b   1.000
_cell.length_c   1.000
_cell.angle_alpha   90.00
_cell.angle_beta   90.00
_cell.angle_gamma   90.00
#
_symmetry.space_group_name_H-M   'P 1'
#
loop_
_entity.id
_entity.type
_entity.pdbx_description
1 polymer ?
#
loop_
_entity_poly.entity_id
_entity_poly.type
_entity_poly.pdbx_seq_one_letter_code
_entity_poly.pdbx_strand_id
1 'polypeptide(L)'
;MSEELTEYATGWVDDQEAVTDVVQGLPWSNFGATDAGAVSFDEIPEHVYGWKDYQEITGQPWPIFNQQNYGTCVSFGTASAMLYTQVGEIKRGDKEQVKVPSMEVVYSGSRVEVGGGRIRGDGSVGAWAAKWVNQWGIVPQGIHGQHDLTKYDGARARKWGAPGAGCPNDLEPVAKQNPVGAVTLVTSFEDACIALSQGFGINVCSNQGFRMSRDSEGFCTAAGSWSHSMAFIGYRKGKRPGLFVVNSWGGNSTTGPAPEGGPASGWWVEAKVADNMLRARDSFAYSKFTGFPKNQSIDWIV
;
A
#
# COMPACT_ATOMS: atom_id res chain seq x y z
N MET A 1 27.14 -13.83 15.15
CA MET A 1 27.24 -12.49 14.52
C MET A 1 25.81 -12.02 14.31
N SER A 2 25.31 -11.17 15.21
CA SER A 2 24.03 -10.48 15.06
C SER A 2 24.25 -9.38 14.04
N GLU A 3 23.88 -9.62 12.79
CA GLU A 3 23.89 -8.58 11.75
C GLU A 3 22.90 -7.49 12.15
N GLU A 4 23.43 -6.27 12.13
CA GLU A 4 22.75 -5.00 12.28
C GLU A 4 21.47 -4.93 11.43
N LEU A 5 20.38 -5.38 12.01
CA LEU A 5 19.04 -5.10 11.49
C LEU A 5 18.59 -3.83 12.18
N THR A 6 18.60 -2.72 11.43
CA THR A 6 17.84 -1.50 11.68
C THR A 6 18.64 -0.21 11.73
N GLU A 7 19.12 0.18 10.56
CA GLU A 7 19.36 1.61 10.30
C GLU A 7 18.11 2.30 9.71
N TYR A 8 17.03 1.56 9.48
CA TYR A 8 15.83 2.07 8.80
C TYR A 8 14.67 2.26 9.76
N ALA A 9 13.97 3.41 9.62
CA ALA A 9 12.80 3.70 10.43
C ALA A 9 11.65 2.73 10.09
N THR A 10 11.03 2.20 11.12
CA THR A 10 9.77 1.42 11.08
C THR A 10 8.67 2.24 11.76
N GLY A 11 7.40 1.79 11.72
CA GLY A 11 6.35 2.62 12.32
C GLY A 11 4.95 2.03 12.17
N TRP A 12 4.82 0.76 11.90
CA TRP A 12 3.53 0.11 12.05
C TRP A 12 3.30 -0.23 13.53
N VAL A 13 2.12 0.12 14.02
CA VAL A 13 1.66 -0.20 15.36
C VAL A 13 0.59 -1.28 15.25
N ASP A 14 0.87 -2.46 15.81
CA ASP A 14 -0.10 -3.56 15.88
C ASP A 14 -1.15 -3.26 16.93
N ASP A 15 -2.33 -2.83 16.49
CA ASP A 15 -3.48 -2.51 17.34
C ASP A 15 -4.72 -3.24 16.78
N GLN A 16 -4.91 -4.48 17.21
CA GLN A 16 -5.99 -5.35 16.73
C GLN A 16 -7.39 -4.86 17.17
N GLU A 17 -7.49 -4.10 18.24
CA GLU A 17 -8.74 -3.45 18.65
C GLU A 17 -9.13 -2.37 17.65
N ALA A 18 -8.19 -1.49 17.31
CA ALA A 18 -8.39 -0.46 16.30
C ALA A 18 -8.73 -1.05 14.91
N VAL A 19 -8.09 -2.15 14.52
CA VAL A 19 -8.43 -2.87 13.28
C VAL A 19 -9.86 -3.39 13.34
N THR A 20 -10.24 -4.04 14.43
CA THR A 20 -11.59 -4.58 14.61
C THR A 20 -12.64 -3.48 14.52
N ASP A 21 -12.44 -2.36 15.19
CA ASP A 21 -13.34 -1.21 15.16
C ASP A 21 -13.54 -0.65 13.73
N VAL A 22 -12.45 -0.58 12.96
CA VAL A 22 -12.54 -0.12 11.56
C VAL A 22 -13.26 -1.15 10.70
N VAL A 23 -12.89 -2.41 10.77
CA VAL A 23 -13.44 -3.49 9.91
C VAL A 23 -14.93 -3.69 10.17
N GLN A 24 -15.41 -3.60 11.41
CA GLN A 24 -16.85 -3.68 11.74
C GLN A 24 -17.69 -2.58 11.08
N GLY A 25 -17.09 -1.44 10.76
CA GLY A 25 -17.75 -0.33 10.06
C GLY A 25 -17.68 -0.42 8.53
N LEU A 26 -16.99 -1.43 7.96
CA LEU A 26 -16.87 -1.59 6.52
C LEU A 26 -18.02 -2.45 5.94
N PRO A 27 -18.42 -2.22 4.68
CA PRO A 27 -19.45 -3.03 4.02
C PRO A 27 -19.05 -4.50 3.86
N TRP A 28 -17.76 -4.78 3.75
CA TRP A 28 -17.20 -6.14 3.60
C TRP A 28 -16.17 -6.41 4.68
N SER A 29 -16.29 -7.57 5.33
CA SER A 29 -15.35 -7.99 6.38
C SER A 29 -13.95 -8.33 5.86
N ASN A 30 -13.87 -8.76 4.59
CA ASN A 30 -12.62 -9.08 3.88
C ASN A 30 -12.84 -9.03 2.37
N PHE A 31 -11.73 -9.09 1.61
CA PHE A 31 -11.76 -8.98 0.15
C PHE A 31 -12.54 -10.13 -0.52
N GLY A 32 -12.43 -11.36 -0.03
CA GLY A 32 -13.16 -12.52 -0.57
C GLY A 32 -14.69 -12.37 -0.53
N ALA A 33 -15.23 -11.46 0.31
CA ALA A 33 -16.66 -11.16 0.36
C ALA A 33 -17.13 -10.11 -0.67
N THR A 34 -16.24 -9.56 -1.49
CA THR A 34 -16.54 -8.56 -2.53
C THR A 34 -16.84 -9.23 -3.88
N ASP A 35 -17.43 -8.47 -4.82
CA ASP A 35 -17.69 -8.97 -6.18
C ASP A 35 -16.38 -9.39 -6.88
N ALA A 36 -15.33 -8.59 -6.75
CA ALA A 36 -14.02 -8.93 -7.29
C ALA A 36 -13.39 -10.14 -6.60
N GLY A 37 -13.61 -10.30 -5.30
CA GLY A 37 -13.13 -11.43 -4.50
C GLY A 37 -13.80 -12.76 -4.84
N ALA A 38 -14.96 -12.73 -5.50
CA ALA A 38 -15.64 -13.94 -5.99
C ALA A 38 -15.00 -14.57 -7.26
N VAL A 39 -13.95 -13.92 -7.82
CA VAL A 39 -13.18 -14.50 -8.94
C VAL A 39 -12.37 -15.71 -8.45
N SER A 40 -12.39 -16.80 -9.23
CA SER A 40 -11.60 -17.98 -8.89
C SER A 40 -10.09 -17.71 -9.02
N PHE A 41 -9.29 -18.19 -8.06
CA PHE A 41 -7.84 -18.11 -8.14
C PHE A 41 -7.25 -18.81 -9.38
N ASP A 42 -7.92 -19.85 -9.87
CA ASP A 42 -7.49 -20.58 -11.07
C ASP A 42 -7.75 -19.78 -12.35
N GLU A 43 -8.72 -18.87 -12.35
CA GLU A 43 -9.11 -18.06 -13.51
C GLU A 43 -8.26 -16.80 -13.69
N ILE A 44 -7.51 -16.36 -12.66
CA ILE A 44 -6.65 -15.17 -12.79
C ILE A 44 -5.36 -15.48 -13.56
N PRO A 45 -4.74 -14.49 -14.21
CA PRO A 45 -3.47 -14.64 -14.92
C PRO A 45 -2.36 -15.30 -14.08
N GLU A 46 -1.37 -15.90 -14.73
CA GLU A 46 -0.22 -16.51 -14.05
C GLU A 46 0.62 -15.49 -13.26
N HIS A 47 0.58 -14.24 -13.66
CA HIS A 47 1.32 -13.17 -12.99
C HIS A 47 0.74 -11.78 -13.29
N VAL A 48 0.99 -10.84 -12.40
CA VAL A 48 0.82 -9.40 -12.58
C VAL A 48 2.07 -8.69 -12.13
N TYR A 49 2.59 -7.81 -12.96
CA TYR A 49 3.74 -6.96 -12.69
C TYR A 49 3.28 -5.50 -12.65
N GLY A 50 2.77 -5.05 -11.51
CA GLY A 50 2.15 -3.73 -11.37
C GLY A 50 3.06 -2.56 -11.75
N TRP A 51 4.37 -2.72 -11.64
CA TRP A 51 5.33 -1.71 -12.12
C TRP A 51 5.37 -1.60 -13.64
N LYS A 52 5.11 -2.71 -14.38
CA LYS A 52 5.00 -2.68 -15.85
C LYS A 52 3.69 -1.99 -16.26
N ASP A 53 2.59 -2.30 -15.58
CA ASP A 53 1.31 -1.63 -15.78
C ASP A 53 1.42 -0.11 -15.50
N TYR A 54 2.10 0.25 -14.42
CA TYR A 54 2.38 1.65 -14.10
C TYR A 54 3.19 2.35 -15.20
N GLN A 55 4.25 1.70 -15.69
CA GLN A 55 5.08 2.25 -16.76
C GLN A 55 4.31 2.38 -18.10
N GLU A 56 3.45 1.41 -18.42
CA GLU A 56 2.58 1.45 -19.59
C GLU A 56 1.64 2.66 -19.55
N ILE A 57 1.01 2.91 -18.41
CA ILE A 57 0.04 4.00 -18.25
C ILE A 57 0.69 5.38 -18.13
N THR A 58 1.83 5.47 -17.44
CA THR A 58 2.44 6.78 -17.11
C THR A 58 3.62 7.15 -17.99
N GLY A 59 4.22 6.19 -18.71
CA GLY A 59 5.49 6.34 -19.41
C GLY A 59 6.70 6.48 -18.47
N GLN A 60 6.52 6.30 -17.15
CA GLN A 60 7.55 6.48 -16.13
C GLN A 60 7.81 5.16 -15.37
N PRO A 61 9.02 4.92 -14.87
CA PRO A 61 9.27 3.79 -13.99
C PRO A 61 8.51 3.97 -12.66
N TRP A 62 8.25 2.86 -11.97
CA TRP A 62 7.65 2.92 -10.62
C TRP A 62 8.47 3.83 -9.69
N PRO A 63 7.84 4.77 -8.96
CA PRO A 63 8.57 5.70 -8.11
C PRO A 63 9.27 5.00 -6.94
N ILE A 64 10.48 5.45 -6.63
CA ILE A 64 11.23 4.98 -5.48
C ILE A 64 11.00 5.96 -4.33
N PHE A 65 10.28 5.50 -3.32
CA PHE A 65 9.96 6.29 -2.14
C PHE A 65 11.01 6.16 -1.05
N ASN A 66 11.18 7.25 -0.27
CA ASN A 66 12.05 7.27 0.90
C ASN A 66 11.35 8.01 2.06
N GLN A 67 10.99 7.26 3.11
CA GLN A 67 10.37 7.80 4.32
C GLN A 67 11.34 8.52 5.24
N GLN A 68 12.63 8.61 4.84
CA GLN A 68 13.69 9.20 5.67
C GLN A 68 13.80 8.43 7.02
N ASN A 69 14.14 9.16 8.09
CA ASN A 69 14.30 8.58 9.43
C ASN A 69 13.01 8.74 10.29
N TYR A 70 11.83 8.66 9.66
CA TYR A 70 10.54 8.83 10.31
C TYR A 70 9.69 7.56 10.20
N GLY A 71 9.01 7.18 11.26
CA GLY A 71 8.13 6.01 11.29
C GLY A 71 6.82 6.21 10.54
N THR A 72 6.88 6.61 9.27
CA THR A 72 5.72 6.93 8.41
C THR A 72 5.39 5.83 7.40
N CYS A 73 5.93 4.63 7.58
CA CYS A 73 5.79 3.53 6.63
C CYS A 73 4.34 3.19 6.28
N VAL A 74 3.39 3.30 7.22
CA VAL A 74 1.97 3.04 6.97
C VAL A 74 1.41 3.97 5.89
N SER A 75 1.78 5.26 5.90
CA SER A 75 1.34 6.20 4.87
C SER A 75 1.99 5.93 3.51
N PHE A 76 3.23 5.46 3.48
CA PHE A 76 3.90 5.05 2.25
C PHE A 76 3.33 3.77 1.65
N GLY A 77 3.05 2.76 2.48
CA GLY A 77 2.38 1.54 2.06
C GLY A 77 1.01 1.84 1.47
N THR A 78 0.21 2.67 2.15
CA THR A 78 -1.09 3.14 1.67
C THR A 78 -0.97 3.91 0.35
N ALA A 79 -0.04 4.86 0.24
CA ALA A 79 0.16 5.65 -0.97
C ALA A 79 0.60 4.77 -2.16
N SER A 80 1.50 3.80 -1.93
CA SER A 80 1.93 2.85 -2.96
C SER A 80 0.79 1.93 -3.42
N ALA A 81 -0.03 1.43 -2.49
CA ALA A 81 -1.21 0.65 -2.83
C ALA A 81 -2.22 1.45 -3.66
N MET A 82 -2.50 2.69 -3.24
CA MET A 82 -3.38 3.61 -3.97
C MET A 82 -2.84 3.96 -5.36
N LEU A 83 -1.52 4.08 -5.49
CA LEU A 83 -0.88 4.36 -6.78
C LEU A 83 -1.14 3.21 -7.78
N TYR A 84 -0.99 1.94 -7.34
CA TYR A 84 -1.30 0.80 -8.19
C TYR A 84 -2.81 0.68 -8.47
N THR A 85 -3.66 0.95 -7.48
CA THR A 85 -5.11 0.98 -7.66
C THR A 85 -5.54 1.94 -8.77
N GLN A 86 -4.99 3.16 -8.81
CA GLN A 86 -5.27 4.12 -9.87
C GLN A 86 -4.87 3.60 -11.27
N VAL A 87 -3.74 2.90 -11.37
CA VAL A 87 -3.31 2.24 -12.62
C VAL A 87 -4.35 1.20 -13.05
N GLY A 88 -4.79 0.34 -12.13
CA GLY A 88 -5.82 -0.66 -12.40
C GLY A 88 -7.15 -0.05 -12.85
N GLU A 89 -7.54 1.08 -12.29
CA GLU A 89 -8.76 1.80 -12.65
C GLU A 89 -8.66 2.45 -14.03
N ILE A 90 -7.53 3.04 -14.37
CA ILE A 90 -7.29 3.60 -15.71
C ILE A 90 -7.34 2.48 -16.77
N LYS A 91 -6.80 1.31 -16.50
CA LYS A 91 -6.90 0.13 -17.38
C LYS A 91 -8.36 -0.32 -17.59
N ARG A 92 -9.26 -0.02 -16.67
CA ARG A 92 -10.70 -0.25 -16.79
C ARG A 92 -11.45 0.86 -17.53
N GLY A 93 -10.76 1.90 -17.99
CA GLY A 93 -11.36 3.01 -18.74
C GLY A 93 -11.63 4.27 -17.93
N ASP A 94 -11.16 4.36 -16.67
CA ASP A 94 -11.12 5.63 -15.97
C ASP A 94 -10.18 6.60 -16.72
N LYS A 95 -10.66 7.82 -16.93
CA LYS A 95 -9.92 8.84 -17.68
C LYS A 95 -9.03 9.72 -16.82
N GLU A 96 -8.96 9.45 -15.53
CA GLU A 96 -8.11 10.22 -14.62
C GLU A 96 -6.62 9.92 -14.82
N GLN A 97 -5.80 10.87 -14.42
CA GLN A 97 -4.34 10.69 -14.38
C GLN A 97 -3.92 10.08 -13.05
N VAL A 98 -2.84 9.31 -13.08
CA VAL A 98 -2.21 8.79 -11.86
C VAL A 98 -1.68 9.96 -11.04
N LYS A 99 -2.08 10.03 -9.78
CA LYS A 99 -1.68 11.06 -8.81
C LYS A 99 -1.03 10.38 -7.60
N VAL A 100 0.19 10.77 -7.28
CA VAL A 100 0.88 10.25 -6.08
C VAL A 100 0.24 10.87 -4.85
N PRO A 101 -0.30 10.08 -3.88
CA PRO A 101 -0.85 10.63 -2.65
C PRO A 101 0.22 11.27 -1.78
N SER A 102 -0.09 12.39 -1.10
CA SER A 102 0.79 12.97 -0.07
C SER A 102 0.81 12.09 1.17
N MET A 103 1.98 11.57 1.48
CA MET A 103 2.20 10.70 2.63
C MET A 103 2.03 11.47 3.96
N GLU A 104 2.35 12.74 3.99
CA GLU A 104 2.18 13.59 5.17
C GLU A 104 0.71 13.71 5.57
N VAL A 105 -0.17 13.84 4.57
CA VAL A 105 -1.62 13.95 4.80
C VAL A 105 -2.18 12.62 5.27
N VAL A 106 -1.82 11.51 4.63
CA VAL A 106 -2.23 10.17 5.09
C VAL A 106 -1.71 9.90 6.50
N TYR A 107 -0.46 10.27 6.81
CA TYR A 107 0.12 10.07 8.13
C TYR A 107 -0.60 10.88 9.21
N SER A 108 -0.82 12.17 8.98
CA SER A 108 -1.50 13.03 9.96
C SER A 108 -2.95 12.62 10.15
N GLY A 109 -3.69 12.42 9.06
CA GLY A 109 -5.09 12.03 9.12
C GLY A 109 -5.32 10.69 9.81
N SER A 110 -4.49 9.69 9.52
CA SER A 110 -4.59 8.38 10.19
C SER A 110 -4.34 8.49 11.69
N ARG A 111 -3.33 9.27 12.11
CA ARG A 111 -2.94 9.37 13.51
C ARG A 111 -3.85 10.25 14.37
N VAL A 112 -4.27 11.39 13.82
CA VAL A 112 -4.98 12.42 14.60
C VAL A 112 -6.47 12.33 14.35
N GLU A 113 -6.92 12.42 13.10
CA GLU A 113 -8.35 12.44 12.79
C GLU A 113 -9.03 11.10 13.07
N VAL A 114 -8.36 9.99 12.72
CA VAL A 114 -8.89 8.64 12.99
C VAL A 114 -8.41 8.09 14.32
N GLY A 115 -7.12 8.16 14.59
CA GLY A 115 -6.50 7.60 15.79
C GLY A 115 -6.64 8.45 17.05
N GLY A 116 -7.20 9.69 16.94
CA GLY A 116 -7.41 10.58 18.09
C GLY A 116 -6.13 11.07 18.75
N GLY A 117 -4.98 11.04 18.04
CA GLY A 117 -3.69 11.45 18.58
C GLY A 117 -3.16 10.53 19.70
N ARG A 118 -3.59 9.28 19.78
CA ARG A 118 -3.22 8.33 20.85
C ARG A 118 -1.76 7.91 20.85
N ILE A 119 -1.13 7.86 19.65
CA ILE A 119 0.29 7.47 19.53
C ILE A 119 1.18 8.69 19.80
N ARG A 120 2.06 8.59 20.80
CA ARG A 120 2.98 9.68 21.17
C ARG A 120 4.30 9.68 20.38
N GLY A 121 4.80 8.50 20.02
CA GLY A 121 5.98 8.33 19.16
C GLY A 121 5.64 8.41 17.67
N ASP A 122 6.52 7.95 16.81
CA ASP A 122 6.25 7.74 15.39
C ASP A 122 5.37 6.49 15.20
N GLY A 123 4.80 6.35 14.00
CA GLY A 123 4.01 5.18 13.64
C GLY A 123 2.52 5.45 13.48
N SER A 124 1.82 4.50 12.86
CA SER A 124 0.37 4.49 12.71
C SER A 124 -0.14 3.05 12.58
N VAL A 125 -1.46 2.89 12.56
CA VAL A 125 -2.17 1.62 12.32
C VAL A 125 -2.64 1.59 10.88
N GLY A 126 -2.51 0.44 10.20
CA GLY A 126 -2.94 0.28 8.81
C GLY A 126 -4.42 0.58 8.61
N ALA A 127 -5.26 0.06 9.50
CA ALA A 127 -6.70 0.31 9.52
C ALA A 127 -7.06 1.81 9.64
N TRP A 128 -6.29 2.59 10.41
CA TRP A 128 -6.54 4.03 10.50
C TRP A 128 -6.23 4.74 9.19
N ALA A 129 -5.16 4.36 8.51
CA ALA A 129 -4.83 4.92 7.21
C ALA A 129 -5.90 4.54 6.16
N ALA A 130 -6.35 3.28 6.16
CA ALA A 130 -7.44 2.82 5.30
C ALA A 130 -8.75 3.59 5.57
N LYS A 131 -9.13 3.76 6.83
CA LYS A 131 -10.32 4.54 7.21
C LYS A 131 -10.18 6.01 6.82
N TRP A 132 -9.00 6.62 7.04
CA TRP A 132 -8.75 8.01 6.65
C TRP A 132 -9.01 8.22 5.15
N VAL A 133 -8.33 7.47 4.28
CA VAL A 133 -8.47 7.67 2.84
C VAL A 133 -9.89 7.35 2.34
N ASN A 134 -10.58 6.40 2.96
CA ASN A 134 -11.96 6.07 2.62
C ASN A 134 -12.95 7.18 3.00
N GLN A 135 -12.75 7.85 4.12
CA GLN A 135 -13.67 8.90 4.61
C GLN A 135 -13.38 10.28 4.03
N TRP A 136 -12.11 10.62 3.81
CA TRP A 136 -11.68 11.94 3.33
C TRP A 136 -11.15 11.95 1.91
N GLY A 137 -10.67 10.83 1.40
CA GLY A 137 -9.99 10.76 0.11
C GLY A 137 -8.47 10.99 0.22
N ILE A 138 -7.84 11.31 -0.89
CA ILE A 138 -6.39 11.57 -0.96
C ILE A 138 -6.09 12.99 -1.39
N VAL A 139 -5.05 13.60 -0.81
CA VAL A 139 -4.45 14.83 -1.33
C VAL A 139 -3.28 14.43 -2.22
N PRO A 140 -3.29 14.73 -3.52
CA PRO A 140 -2.15 14.47 -4.39
C PRO A 140 -0.91 15.27 -3.97
N GLN A 141 0.28 14.76 -4.26
CA GLN A 141 1.48 15.58 -4.22
C GLN A 141 1.33 16.78 -5.18
N GLY A 142 1.82 17.93 -4.76
CA GLY A 142 1.68 19.18 -5.52
C GLY A 142 1.62 20.41 -4.62
N ILE A 143 1.30 21.56 -5.21
CA ILE A 143 1.10 22.81 -4.46
C ILE A 143 -0.40 23.01 -4.24
N HIS A 144 -0.79 23.12 -2.97
CA HIS A 144 -2.18 23.33 -2.53
C HIS A 144 -2.23 24.56 -1.62
N GLY A 145 -2.57 25.72 -2.21
CA GLY A 145 -2.56 26.99 -1.49
C GLY A 145 -1.16 27.31 -0.92
N GLN A 146 -1.07 27.37 0.39
CA GLN A 146 0.19 27.61 1.10
C GLN A 146 1.04 26.35 1.34
N HIS A 147 0.51 25.15 1.00
CA HIS A 147 1.18 23.88 1.25
C HIS A 147 1.89 23.38 0.00
N ASP A 148 3.21 23.34 0.04
CA ASP A 148 4.03 22.68 -0.97
C ASP A 148 4.25 21.22 -0.57
N LEU A 149 3.48 20.32 -1.21
CA LEU A 149 3.54 18.87 -1.04
C LEU A 149 4.20 18.17 -2.25
N THR A 150 4.95 18.91 -3.08
CA THR A 150 5.62 18.34 -4.26
C THR A 150 6.67 17.29 -3.90
N LYS A 151 7.23 17.41 -2.69
CA LYS A 151 8.20 16.45 -2.14
C LYS A 151 7.81 16.11 -0.69
N TYR A 152 7.96 14.83 -0.37
CA TYR A 152 7.77 14.37 1.01
C TYR A 152 8.76 15.04 1.97
N ASP A 153 8.23 15.49 3.11
CA ASP A 153 8.96 16.04 4.23
C ASP A 153 8.57 15.33 5.53
N GLY A 154 9.48 14.51 6.06
CA GLY A 154 9.23 13.74 7.28
C GLY A 154 9.07 14.60 8.53
N ALA A 155 9.72 15.78 8.61
CA ALA A 155 9.52 16.71 9.71
C ALA A 155 8.11 17.30 9.70
N ARG A 156 7.60 17.64 8.50
CA ARG A 156 6.21 18.08 8.31
C ARG A 156 5.23 16.96 8.68
N ALA A 157 5.46 15.74 8.22
CA ALA A 157 4.64 14.58 8.57
C ALA A 157 4.56 14.41 10.09
N ARG A 158 5.70 14.42 10.78
CA ARG A 158 5.77 14.32 12.25
C ARG A 158 5.03 15.48 12.93
N LYS A 159 5.21 16.72 12.44
CA LYS A 159 4.53 17.90 12.99
C LYS A 159 3.01 17.78 12.89
N TRP A 160 2.49 17.42 11.72
CA TRP A 160 1.05 17.27 11.49
C TRP A 160 0.47 16.02 12.17
N GLY A 161 1.25 14.94 12.28
CA GLY A 161 0.87 13.73 12.99
C GLY A 161 1.02 13.78 14.50
N ALA A 162 1.47 14.90 15.08
CA ALA A 162 1.60 15.05 16.54
C ALA A 162 0.21 15.11 17.21
N PRO A 163 0.07 14.59 18.47
CA PRO A 163 -1.18 14.69 19.21
C PRO A 163 -1.68 16.14 19.26
N GLY A 164 -2.94 16.35 18.86
CA GLY A 164 -3.60 17.65 18.84
C GLY A 164 -3.25 18.55 17.65
N ALA A 165 -2.41 18.09 16.70
CA ALA A 165 -2.17 18.80 15.44
C ALA A 165 -3.22 18.40 14.39
N GLY A 166 -2.92 17.43 13.53
CA GLY A 166 -3.84 16.95 12.51
C GLY A 166 -3.52 17.45 11.10
N CYS A 167 -4.28 16.94 10.15
CA CYS A 167 -4.24 17.39 8.76
C CYS A 167 -4.72 18.86 8.69
N PRO A 168 -4.04 19.76 7.95
CA PRO A 168 -4.55 21.09 7.72
C PRO A 168 -5.96 21.07 7.10
N ASN A 169 -6.91 21.78 7.73
CA ASN A 169 -8.33 21.76 7.32
C ASN A 169 -8.54 22.26 5.89
N ASP A 170 -7.67 23.14 5.38
CA ASP A 170 -7.73 23.63 4.01
C ASP A 170 -7.30 22.59 2.95
N LEU A 171 -6.72 21.46 3.36
CA LEU A 171 -6.45 20.31 2.50
C LEU A 171 -7.61 19.32 2.40
N GLU A 172 -8.57 19.32 3.33
CA GLU A 172 -9.73 18.42 3.29
C GLU A 172 -10.58 18.57 2.02
N PRO A 173 -10.89 19.79 1.52
CA PRO A 173 -11.59 19.95 0.26
C PRO A 173 -10.84 19.35 -0.94
N VAL A 174 -9.50 19.38 -0.91
CA VAL A 174 -8.65 18.77 -1.94
C VAL A 174 -8.76 17.24 -1.86
N ALA A 175 -8.73 16.68 -0.66
CA ALA A 175 -8.90 15.24 -0.44
C ALA A 175 -10.25 14.75 -0.98
N LYS A 176 -11.34 15.47 -0.70
CA LYS A 176 -12.70 15.14 -1.16
C LYS A 176 -12.88 15.16 -2.69
N GLN A 177 -12.00 15.85 -3.42
CA GLN A 177 -11.97 15.82 -4.89
C GLN A 177 -11.32 14.55 -5.44
N ASN A 178 -10.65 13.77 -4.60
CA ASN A 178 -9.99 12.52 -4.96
C ASN A 178 -10.47 11.39 -4.02
N PRO A 179 -11.73 10.98 -4.14
CA PRO A 179 -12.34 10.03 -3.20
C PRO A 179 -11.75 8.63 -3.35
N VAL A 180 -11.77 7.89 -2.23
CA VAL A 180 -11.55 6.44 -2.18
C VAL A 180 -12.87 5.81 -1.80
N GLY A 181 -13.52 5.13 -2.75
CA GLY A 181 -14.90 4.67 -2.60
C GLY A 181 -15.06 3.44 -1.71
N ALA A 182 -14.02 2.59 -1.64
CA ALA A 182 -14.04 1.39 -0.78
C ALA A 182 -12.64 0.99 -0.30
N VAL A 183 -12.60 0.40 0.87
CA VAL A 183 -11.46 -0.31 1.45
C VAL A 183 -11.94 -1.62 2.05
N THR A 184 -11.09 -2.65 2.03
CA THR A 184 -11.44 -3.94 2.66
C THR A 184 -10.18 -4.68 3.10
N LEU A 185 -10.31 -5.50 4.13
CA LEU A 185 -9.23 -6.32 4.68
C LEU A 185 -8.84 -7.43 3.70
N VAL A 186 -7.54 -7.68 3.54
CA VAL A 186 -6.98 -8.82 2.77
C VAL A 186 -6.23 -9.72 3.75
N THR A 187 -6.59 -11.00 3.81
CA THR A 187 -6.10 -11.91 4.86
C THR A 187 -5.42 -13.18 4.35
N SER A 188 -5.38 -13.38 3.03
CA SER A 188 -4.75 -14.56 2.43
C SER A 188 -3.95 -14.23 1.19
N PHE A 189 -3.02 -15.13 0.83
CA PHE A 189 -2.25 -15.03 -0.41
C PHE A 189 -3.16 -15.07 -1.65
N GLU A 190 -4.18 -15.94 -1.66
CA GLU A 190 -5.11 -16.09 -2.77
C GLU A 190 -5.94 -14.81 -2.97
N ASP A 191 -6.55 -14.27 -1.90
CA ASP A 191 -7.26 -13.00 -1.96
C ASP A 191 -6.36 -11.86 -2.47
N ALA A 192 -5.09 -11.84 -2.05
CA ALA A 192 -4.14 -10.84 -2.51
C ALA A 192 -3.84 -10.97 -4.01
N CYS A 193 -3.65 -12.19 -4.52
CA CYS A 193 -3.47 -12.43 -5.95
C CYS A 193 -4.71 -12.02 -6.73
N ILE A 194 -5.91 -12.35 -6.25
CA ILE A 194 -7.16 -11.95 -6.90
C ILE A 194 -7.30 -10.43 -6.89
N ALA A 195 -7.07 -9.75 -5.75
CA ALA A 195 -7.13 -8.30 -5.66
C ALA A 195 -6.18 -7.62 -6.66
N LEU A 196 -4.94 -8.08 -6.72
CA LEU A 196 -3.92 -7.55 -7.63
C LEU A 196 -4.26 -7.83 -9.10
N SER A 197 -4.82 -9.01 -9.43
CA SER A 197 -5.28 -9.32 -10.79
C SER A 197 -6.41 -8.40 -11.24
N GLN A 198 -7.22 -7.98 -10.28
CA GLN A 198 -8.30 -7.03 -10.50
C GLN A 198 -7.83 -5.56 -10.40
N GLY A 199 -6.51 -5.30 -10.28
CA GLY A 199 -5.92 -3.97 -10.24
C GLY A 199 -6.11 -3.21 -8.93
N PHE A 200 -6.37 -3.91 -7.83
CA PHE A 200 -6.45 -3.31 -6.49
C PHE A 200 -5.14 -3.51 -5.73
N GLY A 201 -4.44 -2.43 -5.43
CA GLY A 201 -3.20 -2.45 -4.64
C GLY A 201 -3.48 -2.71 -3.16
N ILE A 202 -2.50 -3.30 -2.48
CA ILE A 202 -2.65 -3.73 -1.09
C ILE A 202 -1.57 -3.10 -0.23
N ASN A 203 -1.96 -2.30 0.77
CA ASN A 203 -1.08 -1.98 1.88
C ASN A 203 -0.92 -3.24 2.76
N VAL A 204 0.30 -3.62 3.08
CA VAL A 204 0.59 -4.76 3.95
C VAL A 204 1.35 -4.31 5.20
N CYS A 205 0.78 -4.60 6.36
CA CYS A 205 1.35 -4.33 7.67
C CYS A 205 1.69 -5.65 8.36
N SER A 206 2.93 -5.80 8.81
CA SER A 206 3.35 -7.02 9.51
C SER A 206 4.62 -6.84 10.32
N ASN A 207 4.95 -7.83 11.15
CA ASN A 207 6.22 -7.94 11.86
C ASN A 207 7.29 -8.73 11.06
N GLN A 208 7.02 -9.08 9.80
CA GLN A 208 7.97 -9.87 9.02
C GLN A 208 9.16 -9.03 8.56
N GLY A 209 10.35 -9.41 8.98
CA GLY A 209 11.62 -8.88 8.49
C GLY A 209 12.22 -9.70 7.35
N PHE A 210 13.17 -9.11 6.63
CA PHE A 210 13.85 -9.74 5.49
C PHE A 210 15.35 -9.46 5.51
N ARG A 211 16.14 -10.37 4.95
CA ARG A 211 17.49 -10.04 4.51
C ARG A 211 17.39 -9.20 3.25
N MET A 212 17.94 -8.00 3.29
CA MET A 212 17.80 -7.00 2.22
C MET A 212 18.75 -7.29 1.03
N SER A 213 18.85 -8.58 0.65
CA SER A 213 19.58 -9.06 -0.51
C SER A 213 18.72 -10.05 -1.27
N ARG A 214 18.42 -9.71 -2.51
CA ARG A 214 17.64 -10.55 -3.44
C ARG A 214 18.53 -11.69 -3.97
N ASP A 215 17.93 -12.86 -4.12
CA ASP A 215 18.52 -13.95 -4.87
C ASP A 215 18.42 -13.72 -6.39
N SER A 216 18.87 -14.71 -7.19
CA SER A 216 18.87 -14.61 -8.66
C SER A 216 17.48 -14.47 -9.30
N GLU A 217 16.42 -14.80 -8.57
CA GLU A 217 15.03 -14.65 -9.01
C GLU A 217 14.35 -13.40 -8.42
N GLY A 218 15.07 -12.61 -7.64
CA GLY A 218 14.57 -11.37 -7.04
C GLY A 218 13.82 -11.54 -5.72
N PHE A 219 13.93 -12.69 -5.04
CA PHE A 219 13.36 -12.92 -3.71
C PHE A 219 14.28 -12.48 -2.60
N CYS A 220 13.73 -11.85 -1.55
CA CYS A 220 14.44 -11.67 -0.29
C CYS A 220 14.03 -12.77 0.71
N THR A 221 15.02 -13.33 1.40
CA THR A 221 14.79 -14.35 2.43
C THR A 221 14.15 -13.70 3.66
N ALA A 222 13.06 -14.29 4.15
CA ALA A 222 12.43 -13.92 5.42
C ALA A 222 13.41 -14.09 6.57
N ALA A 223 13.63 -13.04 7.37
CA ALA A 223 14.57 -13.06 8.49
C ALA A 223 14.30 -11.92 9.45
N GLY A 224 14.42 -12.19 10.75
CA GLY A 224 14.20 -11.18 11.78
C GLY A 224 12.76 -10.72 11.90
N SER A 225 12.57 -9.64 12.64
CA SER A 225 11.26 -9.02 12.86
C SER A 225 11.39 -7.51 12.89
N TRP A 226 10.49 -6.83 12.18
CA TRP A 226 10.34 -5.37 12.22
C TRP A 226 8.86 -4.98 12.08
N SER A 227 8.42 -4.00 12.82
CA SER A 227 7.05 -3.48 12.74
C SER A 227 6.94 -2.50 11.57
N HIS A 228 6.57 -3.01 10.38
CA HIS A 228 6.68 -2.22 9.15
C HIS A 228 5.46 -2.37 8.24
N SER A 229 5.27 -1.37 7.38
CA SER A 229 4.24 -1.37 6.35
C SER A 229 4.85 -1.10 4.99
N MET A 230 4.41 -1.88 4.01
CA MET A 230 4.81 -1.86 2.62
C MET A 230 3.59 -1.99 1.70
N ALA A 231 3.77 -2.14 0.39
CA ALA A 231 2.65 -2.43 -0.49
C ALA A 231 2.93 -3.61 -1.40
N PHE A 232 1.95 -4.49 -1.58
CA PHE A 232 1.94 -5.47 -2.64
C PHE A 232 1.33 -4.85 -3.91
N ILE A 233 2.07 -4.97 -5.03
CA ILE A 233 1.69 -4.41 -6.34
C ILE A 233 1.82 -5.42 -7.49
N GLY A 234 2.06 -6.68 -7.18
CA GLY A 234 2.18 -7.74 -8.18
C GLY A 234 2.21 -9.12 -7.53
N TYR A 235 1.97 -10.12 -8.34
CA TYR A 235 2.07 -11.52 -7.93
C TYR A 235 2.58 -12.41 -9.06
N ARG A 236 3.04 -13.58 -8.71
CA ARG A 236 3.29 -14.68 -9.64
C ARG A 236 2.80 -16.00 -9.04
N LYS A 237 2.24 -16.86 -9.88
CA LYS A 237 1.93 -18.27 -9.62
C LYS A 237 3.10 -19.16 -10.09
N GLY A 238 2.87 -20.41 -10.37
CA GLY A 238 3.88 -21.31 -10.93
C GLY A 238 4.82 -21.93 -9.92
N LYS A 239 6.05 -22.23 -10.33
CA LYS A 239 6.98 -23.06 -9.51
C LYS A 239 7.41 -22.40 -8.20
N ARG A 240 7.51 -21.10 -8.14
CA ARG A 240 7.87 -20.33 -6.94
C ARG A 240 6.90 -19.17 -6.80
N PRO A 241 5.70 -19.43 -6.25
CA PRO A 241 4.68 -18.41 -6.15
C PRO A 241 5.06 -17.35 -5.10
N GLY A 242 4.62 -16.11 -5.33
CA GLY A 242 4.91 -14.99 -4.43
C GLY A 242 4.19 -13.71 -4.76
N LEU A 243 4.23 -12.76 -3.81
CA LEU A 243 3.78 -11.38 -3.99
C LEU A 243 4.99 -10.45 -4.14
N PHE A 244 4.86 -9.47 -5.01
CA PHE A 244 5.89 -8.44 -5.17
C PHE A 244 5.59 -7.26 -4.26
N VAL A 245 6.53 -7.00 -3.34
CA VAL A 245 6.43 -5.91 -2.38
C VAL A 245 7.31 -4.73 -2.82
N VAL A 246 6.81 -3.50 -2.61
CA VAL A 246 7.59 -2.27 -2.72
C VAL A 246 7.72 -1.62 -1.34
N ASN A 247 8.92 -1.11 -1.06
CA ASN A 247 9.31 -0.54 0.22
C ASN A 247 9.65 0.95 0.08
N SER A 248 9.68 1.65 1.20
CA SER A 248 9.87 3.11 1.30
C SER A 248 11.21 3.52 1.96
N TRP A 249 12.24 2.72 1.81
CA TRP A 249 13.58 3.01 2.36
C TRP A 249 14.60 3.46 1.29
N GLY A 250 14.11 3.93 0.14
CA GLY A 250 14.94 4.35 -0.99
C GLY A 250 15.46 3.18 -1.84
N GLY A 251 16.09 3.50 -2.97
CA GLY A 251 16.53 2.52 -3.96
C GLY A 251 17.74 1.69 -3.56
N ASN A 252 18.51 2.12 -2.57
CA ASN A 252 19.73 1.45 -2.15
C ASN A 252 19.55 0.54 -0.93
N SER A 253 18.32 0.44 -0.41
CA SER A 253 18.03 -0.38 0.76
C SER A 253 18.07 -1.89 0.49
N THR A 254 17.95 -2.30 -0.78
CA THR A 254 17.92 -3.71 -1.17
C THR A 254 18.97 -3.97 -2.25
N THR A 255 19.83 -4.96 -2.03
CA THR A 255 20.89 -5.37 -2.95
C THR A 255 20.47 -6.58 -3.81
N GLY A 256 21.33 -7.01 -4.73
CA GLY A 256 21.04 -8.10 -5.66
C GLY A 256 20.15 -7.72 -6.83
N PRO A 257 19.94 -8.61 -7.82
CA PRO A 257 19.24 -8.31 -9.05
C PRO A 257 17.77 -7.97 -8.80
N ALA A 258 17.32 -6.80 -9.29
CA ALA A 258 15.89 -6.52 -9.31
C ALA A 258 15.20 -7.43 -10.34
N PRO A 259 13.95 -7.84 -10.11
CA PRO A 259 13.16 -8.49 -11.15
C PRO A 259 13.12 -7.62 -12.41
N GLU A 260 12.96 -8.24 -13.57
CA GLU A 260 13.00 -7.56 -14.87
C GLU A 260 12.12 -6.30 -14.91
N GLY A 261 12.77 -5.13 -15.04
CA GLY A 261 12.10 -3.83 -15.01
C GLY A 261 11.47 -3.45 -13.65
N GLY A 262 11.68 -4.24 -12.61
CA GLY A 262 11.14 -3.97 -11.27
C GLY A 262 11.88 -2.85 -10.54
N PRO A 263 11.18 -2.15 -9.62
CA PRO A 263 11.79 -1.08 -8.83
C PRO A 263 12.89 -1.60 -7.90
N ALA A 264 13.98 -0.83 -7.77
CA ALA A 264 15.10 -1.17 -6.90
C ALA A 264 14.70 -1.34 -5.42
N SER A 265 13.63 -0.65 -5.00
CA SER A 265 13.08 -0.74 -3.64
C SER A 265 12.17 -1.95 -3.41
N GLY A 266 11.96 -2.83 -4.40
CA GLY A 266 11.03 -3.96 -4.28
C GLY A 266 11.71 -5.32 -4.38
N TRP A 267 10.99 -6.36 -3.95
CA TRP A 267 11.42 -7.77 -4.04
C TRP A 267 10.23 -8.73 -4.02
N TRP A 268 10.47 -9.96 -4.43
CA TRP A 268 9.50 -11.03 -4.28
C TRP A 268 9.50 -11.59 -2.86
N VAL A 269 8.32 -11.76 -2.32
CA VAL A 269 8.03 -12.45 -1.06
C VAL A 269 7.39 -13.80 -1.38
N GLU A 270 7.94 -14.90 -0.86
CA GLU A 270 7.37 -16.23 -1.07
C GLU A 270 5.92 -16.31 -0.57
N ALA A 271 5.09 -17.06 -1.28
CA ALA A 271 3.64 -17.16 -1.00
C ALA A 271 3.32 -17.45 0.47
N LYS A 272 4.02 -18.43 1.08
CA LYS A 272 3.82 -18.78 2.49
C LYS A 272 4.19 -17.63 3.44
N VAL A 273 5.23 -16.86 3.12
CA VAL A 273 5.65 -15.71 3.92
C VAL A 273 4.65 -14.58 3.75
N ALA A 274 4.23 -14.30 2.51
CA ALA A 274 3.21 -13.29 2.23
C ALA A 274 1.87 -13.60 2.92
N ASP A 275 1.44 -14.88 2.91
CA ASP A 275 0.25 -15.33 3.61
C ASP A 275 0.37 -15.08 5.13
N ASN A 276 1.54 -15.37 5.73
CA ASN A 276 1.78 -15.06 7.13
C ASN A 276 1.76 -13.55 7.43
N MET A 277 2.29 -12.72 6.52
CA MET A 277 2.21 -11.25 6.66
C MET A 277 0.76 -10.76 6.67
N LEU A 278 -0.07 -11.28 5.77
CA LEU A 278 -1.49 -10.92 5.66
C LEU A 278 -2.31 -11.39 6.89
N ARG A 279 -1.89 -12.46 7.55
CA ARG A 279 -2.50 -12.95 8.81
C ARG A 279 -2.28 -12.03 10.00
N ALA A 280 -1.40 -11.03 9.90
CA ALA A 280 -1.34 -9.93 10.87
C ALA A 280 -2.64 -9.09 10.91
N ARG A 281 -3.52 -9.25 9.90
CA ARG A 281 -4.87 -8.71 9.82
C ARG A 281 -4.98 -7.18 9.86
N ASP A 282 -3.96 -6.48 9.39
CA ASP A 282 -3.97 -5.02 9.23
C ASP A 282 -3.49 -4.62 7.82
N SER A 283 -3.96 -5.40 6.82
CA SER A 283 -3.60 -5.21 5.41
C SER A 283 -4.86 -4.95 4.58
N PHE A 284 -4.88 -3.86 3.79
CA PHE A 284 -6.08 -3.40 3.12
C PHE A 284 -5.87 -3.21 1.62
N ALA A 285 -6.88 -3.63 0.84
CA ALA A 285 -7.06 -3.27 -0.55
C ALA A 285 -7.90 -2.00 -0.67
N TYR A 286 -7.70 -1.26 -1.76
CA TYR A 286 -8.33 0.04 -2.04
C TYR A 286 -9.03 0.04 -3.38
N SER A 287 -10.15 0.78 -3.48
CA SER A 287 -10.88 1.04 -4.72
C SER A 287 -11.40 2.47 -4.74
N LYS A 288 -11.38 3.15 -5.88
CA LYS A 288 -12.08 4.43 -6.08
C LYS A 288 -13.59 4.25 -6.26
N PHE A 289 -14.02 3.07 -6.69
CA PHE A 289 -15.43 2.77 -6.87
C PHE A 289 -16.13 2.54 -5.53
N THR A 290 -17.44 2.68 -5.52
CA THR A 290 -18.27 2.26 -4.39
C THR A 290 -18.32 0.74 -4.36
N GLY A 291 -17.23 0.11 -3.90
CA GLY A 291 -17.04 -1.33 -3.85
C GLY A 291 -15.80 -1.79 -4.62
N PHE A 292 -15.73 -3.09 -4.82
CA PHE A 292 -14.68 -3.77 -5.56
C PHE A 292 -15.31 -4.48 -6.77
N PRO A 293 -15.53 -3.77 -7.89
CA PRO A 293 -16.14 -4.35 -9.07
C PRO A 293 -15.20 -5.37 -9.71
N LYS A 294 -15.79 -6.48 -10.19
CA LYS A 294 -15.08 -7.46 -11.01
C LYS A 294 -14.66 -6.82 -12.34
N ASN A 295 -13.45 -7.10 -12.81
CA ASN A 295 -13.05 -6.76 -14.18
C ASN A 295 -13.98 -7.48 -15.16
N GLN A 296 -14.62 -6.73 -16.04
CA GLN A 296 -15.27 -7.35 -17.19
C GLN A 296 -14.14 -7.70 -18.17
N SER A 297 -13.96 -9.01 -18.44
CA SER A 297 -13.20 -9.40 -19.62
C SER A 297 -13.93 -8.82 -20.82
N ILE A 298 -13.35 -7.82 -21.45
CA ILE A 298 -13.83 -7.39 -22.78
C ILE A 298 -13.29 -8.44 -23.72
N ASP A 299 -14.07 -9.49 -23.94
CA ASP A 299 -13.87 -10.39 -25.05
C ASP A 299 -14.12 -9.58 -26.34
N TRP A 300 -13.05 -9.00 -26.86
CA TRP A 300 -13.05 -8.55 -28.25
C TRP A 300 -13.00 -9.80 -29.14
N ILE A 301 -14.14 -10.50 -29.28
CA ILE A 301 -14.36 -11.38 -30.40
C ILE A 301 -14.64 -10.47 -31.59
N VAL A 302 -13.64 -10.23 -32.40
CA VAL A 302 -13.79 -9.77 -33.78
C VAL A 302 -13.32 -10.86 -34.72
#